data_311d91896526030720d855f53cbb04df
#
_entry.id   311d91896526030720d855f53cbb04df
#
_cell.length_a   1.000
_cell.length_b   1.000
_cell.length_c   1.000
_cell.angle_alpha   90.00
_cell.angle_beta   90.00
_cell.angle_gamma   90.00
#
_symmetry.space_group_name_H-M   'P 1'
#
loop_
_entity.id
_entity.type
_entity.pdbx_description
1 polymer ?
#
loop_
_entity_poly.entity_id
_entity_poly.type
_entity_poly.pdbx_seq_one_letter_code
_entity_poly.pdbx_strand_id
1 'polypeptide(L)'
;MKTKLLLLLTLLFSFNLYCQSDYEIVQNFKNRIPEIEAKIKDAASLEDLQNASNEIEKLTKDFEIHKELLDRSLYPENFQKVINNLNNSVVLRKGDFTQIEELQTEVVTLRSEIDQLNKRNSELLNQIYTLEIQRKKDAKTIAKLQSLVSELKASLTQRDELVFAIIDSLMPRIDVDPSALSDSEKQNLIAETESKNVLFLVKKSIRDNNRFLEVTTLKPQDIEGVKKQQDDFVSLWQKIGPKLTDIYAAKPEKSNELRQIDALFTNWKNNLRREVWESIRDDFSIGGINLRRFNNSNDFTQIITNFIDEEIKSFGVKSKEESERVFSVFTDSIWYKTINSDWMPYLIDNKMITTEQKEQIDKKISEWKDLVAPSYNIWIYILSAVVLIIIIVFAFMKLKKKGNNNKLE
;
A
#
# COMPACT_ATOMS: atom_id res chain seq x y z
N MET A 1 42.00 -83.78 -38.61
CA MET A 1 41.75 -83.55 -37.20
C MET A 1 41.93 -82.07 -36.79
N LYS A 2 42.87 -81.34 -37.35
CA LYS A 2 43.16 -79.93 -36.98
C LYS A 2 42.01 -78.94 -37.32
N THR A 3 41.27 -79.15 -38.40
CA THR A 3 40.13 -78.26 -38.81
C THR A 3 38.88 -78.43 -37.96
N LYS A 4 38.60 -79.64 -37.41
CA LYS A 4 37.49 -79.87 -36.49
C LYS A 4 37.75 -79.28 -35.09
N LEU A 5 39.00 -79.18 -34.66
CA LEU A 5 39.41 -78.59 -33.39
C LEU A 5 39.31 -77.04 -33.44
N LEU A 6 39.65 -76.49 -34.61
CA LEU A 6 39.53 -75.02 -34.81
C LEU A 6 38.06 -74.57 -34.83
N LEU A 7 37.16 -75.33 -35.40
CA LEU A 7 35.73 -75.06 -35.45
C LEU A 7 35.07 -75.22 -34.07
N LEU A 8 35.56 -76.10 -33.22
CA LEU A 8 35.10 -76.27 -31.84
C LEU A 8 35.61 -75.12 -30.96
N LEU A 9 36.82 -74.60 -31.22
CA LEU A 9 37.39 -73.44 -30.49
C LEU A 9 36.70 -72.16 -30.86
N THR A 10 36.29 -71.94 -32.12
CA THR A 10 35.51 -70.74 -32.54
C THR A 10 34.07 -70.78 -32.03
N LEU A 11 33.47 -71.98 -31.84
CA LEU A 11 32.15 -72.15 -31.25
C LEU A 11 32.17 -71.88 -29.75
N LEU A 12 33.27 -72.13 -29.04
CA LEU A 12 33.47 -71.84 -27.63
C LEU A 12 33.73 -70.28 -27.39
N PHE A 13 34.29 -69.64 -28.40
CA PHE A 13 34.51 -68.18 -28.32
C PHE A 13 33.28 -67.33 -28.68
N SER A 14 32.27 -67.89 -29.36
CA SER A 14 31.03 -67.18 -29.71
C SER A 14 29.98 -67.24 -28.60
N PHE A 15 30.22 -67.88 -27.47
CA PHE A 15 29.38 -67.83 -26.26
C PHE A 15 29.95 -66.92 -25.18
N ASN A 16 30.55 -65.81 -25.56
CA ASN A 16 30.58 -64.65 -24.66
C ASN A 16 29.20 -64.02 -24.70
N LEU A 17 28.19 -64.75 -24.23
CA LEU A 17 26.98 -64.19 -23.72
C LEU A 17 27.42 -63.25 -22.59
N TYR A 18 27.24 -61.94 -22.79
CA TYR A 18 27.27 -60.93 -21.71
C TYR A 18 26.18 -61.30 -20.70
N CYS A 19 26.46 -62.32 -19.86
CA CYS A 19 25.66 -62.58 -18.69
C CYS A 19 26.06 -61.51 -17.65
N GLN A 20 25.39 -60.41 -17.65
CA GLN A 20 25.55 -59.42 -16.54
C GLN A 20 25.34 -60.19 -15.23
N SER A 21 26.24 -60.02 -14.27
CA SER A 21 26.04 -60.58 -12.94
C SER A 21 24.85 -59.94 -12.24
N ASP A 22 24.14 -60.64 -11.38
CA ASP A 22 23.05 -60.10 -10.57
C ASP A 22 23.45 -58.81 -9.85
N TYR A 23 24.69 -58.71 -9.43
CA TYR A 23 25.25 -57.53 -8.81
C TYR A 23 25.31 -56.33 -9.79
N GLU A 24 25.80 -56.54 -11.01
CA GLU A 24 25.89 -55.50 -12.05
C GLU A 24 24.51 -54.99 -12.45
N ILE A 25 23.52 -55.85 -12.57
CA ILE A 25 22.13 -55.52 -12.87
C ILE A 25 21.57 -54.60 -11.79
N VAL A 26 21.75 -54.99 -10.51
CA VAL A 26 21.27 -54.19 -9.37
C VAL A 26 21.96 -52.83 -9.31
N GLN A 27 23.28 -52.79 -9.51
CA GLN A 27 24.03 -51.55 -9.49
C GLN A 27 23.64 -50.61 -10.65
N ASN A 28 23.48 -51.15 -11.86
CA ASN A 28 23.04 -50.39 -13.02
C ASN A 28 21.64 -49.76 -12.77
N PHE A 29 20.70 -50.55 -12.25
CA PHE A 29 19.39 -50.02 -11.88
C PHE A 29 19.50 -48.87 -10.83
N LYS A 30 20.25 -49.14 -9.74
CA LYS A 30 20.44 -48.14 -8.67
C LYS A 30 21.11 -46.86 -9.13
N ASN A 31 22.04 -46.94 -10.07
CA ASN A 31 22.74 -45.74 -10.59
C ASN A 31 21.85 -44.92 -11.52
N ARG A 32 20.92 -45.53 -12.26
CA ARG A 32 20.00 -44.79 -13.15
C ARG A 32 18.90 -44.06 -12.44
N ILE A 33 18.54 -44.43 -11.19
CA ILE A 33 17.50 -43.77 -10.41
C ILE A 33 17.89 -42.30 -10.13
N PRO A 34 19.02 -41.98 -9.49
CA PRO A 34 19.40 -40.60 -9.19
C PRO A 34 19.61 -39.74 -10.45
N GLU A 35 20.02 -40.35 -11.57
CA GLU A 35 20.15 -39.65 -12.86
C GLU A 35 18.78 -39.18 -13.38
N ILE A 36 17.75 -40.06 -13.29
CA ILE A 36 16.39 -39.71 -13.68
C ILE A 36 15.76 -38.72 -12.69
N GLU A 37 15.97 -38.88 -11.37
CA GLU A 37 15.52 -37.95 -10.34
C GLU A 37 16.11 -36.55 -10.56
N ALA A 38 17.41 -36.46 -10.89
CA ALA A 38 18.05 -35.21 -11.24
C ALA A 38 17.41 -34.58 -12.48
N LYS A 39 17.15 -35.34 -13.54
CA LYS A 39 16.48 -34.84 -14.75
C LYS A 39 15.06 -34.32 -14.47
N ILE A 40 14.30 -35.00 -13.61
CA ILE A 40 12.97 -34.53 -13.20
C ILE A 40 13.08 -33.23 -12.40
N LYS A 41 14.03 -33.18 -11.46
CA LYS A 41 14.24 -31.99 -10.62
C LYS A 41 14.70 -30.80 -11.43
N ASP A 42 15.64 -31.01 -12.36
CA ASP A 42 16.28 -29.95 -13.15
C ASP A 42 15.51 -29.63 -14.44
N ALA A 43 14.38 -30.32 -14.70
CA ALA A 43 13.52 -30.07 -15.85
C ALA A 43 13.10 -28.61 -15.90
N ALA A 44 13.38 -27.92 -17.01
CA ALA A 44 13.03 -26.53 -17.25
C ALA A 44 11.77 -26.37 -18.14
N SER A 45 11.27 -27.48 -18.71
CA SER A 45 10.11 -27.49 -19.62
C SER A 45 9.27 -28.75 -19.49
N LEU A 46 8.05 -28.73 -20.02
CA LEU A 46 7.21 -29.91 -20.16
C LEU A 46 7.85 -30.96 -21.09
N GLU A 47 8.65 -30.54 -22.07
CA GLU A 47 9.40 -31.43 -22.98
C GLU A 47 10.48 -32.18 -22.20
N ASP A 48 11.21 -31.54 -21.30
CA ASP A 48 12.20 -32.17 -20.43
C ASP A 48 11.54 -33.23 -19.54
N LEU A 49 10.37 -32.95 -18.99
CA LEU A 49 9.59 -33.90 -18.21
C LEU A 49 9.09 -35.08 -19.05
N GLN A 50 8.71 -34.82 -20.29
CA GLN A 50 8.35 -35.93 -21.22
C GLN A 50 9.54 -36.81 -21.52
N ASN A 51 10.73 -36.22 -21.70
CA ASN A 51 11.97 -37.00 -21.89
C ASN A 51 12.31 -37.84 -20.66
N ALA A 52 12.18 -37.28 -19.45
CA ALA A 52 12.35 -38.01 -18.20
C ALA A 52 11.33 -39.17 -18.07
N SER A 53 10.07 -38.91 -18.44
CA SER A 53 9.03 -39.96 -18.47
C SER A 53 9.36 -41.09 -19.43
N ASN A 54 9.88 -40.79 -20.62
CA ASN A 54 10.32 -41.78 -21.59
C ASN A 54 11.51 -42.63 -21.05
N GLU A 55 12.40 -41.99 -20.29
CA GLU A 55 13.50 -42.70 -19.62
C GLU A 55 13.02 -43.62 -18.51
N ILE A 56 11.99 -43.25 -17.75
CA ILE A 56 11.36 -44.13 -16.75
C ILE A 56 10.71 -45.32 -17.44
N GLU A 57 10.02 -45.10 -18.56
CA GLU A 57 9.42 -46.18 -19.34
C GLU A 57 10.51 -47.16 -19.87
N LYS A 58 11.63 -46.63 -20.38
CA LYS A 58 12.76 -47.41 -20.81
C LYS A 58 13.40 -48.18 -19.65
N LEU A 59 13.60 -47.51 -18.50
CA LEU A 59 14.10 -48.17 -17.28
C LEU A 59 13.18 -49.32 -16.87
N THR A 60 11.88 -49.12 -16.91
CA THR A 60 10.89 -50.16 -16.58
C THR A 60 11.00 -51.36 -17.52
N LYS A 61 11.02 -51.14 -18.84
CA LYS A 61 11.14 -52.20 -19.85
C LYS A 61 12.45 -52.94 -19.74
N ASP A 62 13.56 -52.26 -19.57
CA ASP A 62 14.90 -52.85 -19.48
C ASP A 62 15.04 -53.78 -18.27
N PHE A 63 14.37 -53.46 -17.15
CA PHE A 63 14.55 -54.16 -15.88
C PHE A 63 13.36 -55.00 -15.41
N GLU A 64 12.24 -55.03 -16.13
CA GLU A 64 11.04 -55.78 -15.76
C GLU A 64 11.32 -57.30 -15.66
N ILE A 65 12.18 -57.83 -16.52
CA ILE A 65 12.60 -59.24 -16.48
C ILE A 65 13.43 -59.60 -15.25
N HIS A 66 14.01 -58.60 -14.58
CA HIS A 66 14.82 -58.72 -13.36
C HIS A 66 14.07 -58.32 -12.09
N LYS A 67 12.74 -58.15 -12.17
CA LYS A 67 11.90 -57.63 -11.07
C LYS A 67 12.10 -58.41 -9.77
N GLU A 68 12.10 -59.72 -9.79
CA GLU A 68 12.25 -60.55 -8.58
C GLU A 68 13.62 -60.37 -7.90
N LEU A 69 14.68 -60.15 -8.67
CA LEU A 69 16.02 -59.84 -8.18
C LEU A 69 16.03 -58.44 -7.52
N LEU A 70 15.43 -57.46 -8.17
CA LEU A 70 15.37 -56.09 -7.69
C LEU A 70 14.49 -55.98 -6.43
N ASP A 71 13.35 -56.68 -6.38
CA ASP A 71 12.48 -56.67 -5.19
C ASP A 71 13.21 -57.16 -3.94
N ARG A 72 14.10 -58.16 -4.08
CA ARG A 72 14.94 -58.64 -2.98
C ARG A 72 16.07 -57.68 -2.60
N SER A 73 16.65 -57.01 -3.60
CA SER A 73 17.83 -56.14 -3.41
C SER A 73 17.51 -54.71 -2.99
N LEU A 74 16.26 -54.31 -3.13
CA LEU A 74 15.76 -52.96 -2.80
C LEU A 74 15.04 -52.90 -1.45
N TYR A 75 14.91 -53.99 -0.71
CA TYR A 75 14.21 -54.01 0.58
C TYR A 75 14.66 -52.87 1.48
N PRO A 76 13.75 -52.12 2.14
CA PRO A 76 12.29 -52.33 2.29
C PRO A 76 11.44 -51.79 1.10
N GLU A 77 12.02 -51.25 0.07
CA GLU A 77 11.34 -50.87 -1.18
C GLU A 77 11.27 -52.08 -2.14
N ASN A 78 10.63 -51.89 -3.29
CA ASN A 78 10.60 -52.88 -4.38
C ASN A 78 10.63 -52.13 -5.72
N PHE A 79 10.86 -52.87 -6.79
CA PHE A 79 10.95 -52.33 -8.15
C PHE A 79 9.74 -51.45 -8.51
N GLN A 80 8.53 -51.95 -8.27
CA GLN A 80 7.30 -51.22 -8.62
C GLN A 80 7.16 -49.92 -7.81
N LYS A 81 7.54 -49.95 -6.54
CA LYS A 81 7.46 -48.74 -5.69
C LYS A 81 8.45 -47.68 -6.15
N VAL A 82 9.66 -48.05 -6.55
CA VAL A 82 10.65 -47.11 -7.10
C VAL A 82 10.15 -46.48 -8.41
N ILE A 83 9.62 -47.30 -9.34
CA ILE A 83 9.06 -46.78 -10.59
C ILE A 83 7.86 -45.86 -10.32
N ASN A 84 6.98 -46.22 -9.38
CA ASN A 84 5.85 -45.41 -9.00
C ASN A 84 6.32 -44.07 -8.38
N ASN A 85 7.36 -44.06 -7.56
CA ASN A 85 7.91 -42.84 -6.97
C ASN A 85 8.45 -41.88 -8.05
N LEU A 86 9.20 -42.43 -9.04
CA LEU A 86 9.69 -41.61 -10.16
C LEU A 86 8.53 -41.01 -10.98
N ASN A 87 7.51 -41.82 -11.30
CA ASN A 87 6.33 -41.36 -12.02
C ASN A 87 5.56 -40.27 -11.22
N ASN A 88 5.41 -40.47 -9.91
CA ASN A 88 4.77 -39.48 -9.04
C ASN A 88 5.56 -38.19 -9.03
N SER A 89 6.90 -38.23 -9.02
CA SER A 89 7.74 -37.04 -9.09
C SER A 89 7.54 -36.26 -10.41
N VAL A 90 7.40 -36.99 -11.55
CA VAL A 90 7.03 -36.37 -12.84
C VAL A 90 5.66 -35.68 -12.77
N VAL A 91 4.66 -36.37 -12.19
CA VAL A 91 3.30 -35.82 -12.06
C VAL A 91 3.29 -34.53 -11.19
N LEU A 92 3.99 -34.56 -10.06
CA LEU A 92 4.12 -33.41 -9.19
C LEU A 92 4.79 -32.25 -9.93
N ARG A 93 5.93 -32.52 -10.58
CA ARG A 93 6.65 -31.48 -11.33
C ARG A 93 5.85 -30.93 -12.52
N LYS A 94 5.03 -31.74 -13.16
CA LYS A 94 4.10 -31.30 -14.21
C LYS A 94 3.02 -30.37 -13.65
N GLY A 95 2.51 -30.67 -12.45
CA GLY A 95 1.59 -29.78 -11.73
C GLY A 95 2.22 -28.41 -11.46
N ASP A 96 3.50 -28.38 -11.04
CA ASP A 96 4.25 -27.14 -10.84
C ASP A 96 4.30 -26.30 -12.14
N PHE A 97 4.57 -26.90 -13.30
CA PHE A 97 4.60 -26.18 -14.59
C PHE A 97 3.23 -25.61 -14.98
N THR A 98 2.14 -26.36 -14.77
CA THR A 98 0.78 -25.85 -15.04
C THR A 98 0.47 -24.65 -14.16
N GLN A 99 0.80 -24.73 -12.87
CA GLN A 99 0.60 -23.61 -11.94
C GLN A 99 1.47 -22.41 -12.31
N ILE A 100 2.69 -22.65 -12.79
CA ILE A 100 3.59 -21.61 -13.31
C ILE A 100 2.96 -20.87 -14.49
N GLU A 101 2.41 -21.58 -15.47
CA GLU A 101 1.78 -21.00 -16.66
C GLU A 101 0.52 -20.18 -16.31
N GLU A 102 -0.30 -20.67 -15.37
CA GLU A 102 -1.46 -19.93 -14.87
C GLU A 102 -1.03 -18.62 -14.20
N LEU A 103 -0.03 -18.67 -13.30
CA LEU A 103 0.51 -17.49 -12.63
C LEU A 103 1.16 -16.50 -13.60
N GLN A 104 1.84 -16.97 -14.64
CA GLN A 104 2.39 -16.10 -15.69
C GLN A 104 1.29 -15.34 -16.42
N THR A 105 0.21 -16.02 -16.78
CA THR A 105 -0.94 -15.41 -17.46
C THR A 105 -1.59 -14.35 -16.56
N GLU A 106 -1.75 -14.64 -15.27
CA GLU A 106 -2.26 -13.70 -14.29
C GLU A 106 -1.36 -12.47 -14.16
N VAL A 107 -0.05 -12.66 -14.01
CA VAL A 107 0.93 -11.55 -13.94
C VAL A 107 0.91 -10.68 -15.19
N VAL A 108 0.79 -11.25 -16.38
CA VAL A 108 0.68 -10.48 -17.64
C VAL A 108 -0.59 -9.63 -17.63
N THR A 109 -1.71 -10.18 -17.19
CA THR A 109 -3.00 -9.47 -17.10
C THR A 109 -2.90 -8.31 -16.12
N LEU A 110 -2.44 -8.58 -14.90
CA LEU A 110 -2.27 -7.56 -13.85
C LEU A 110 -1.34 -6.42 -14.29
N ARG A 111 -0.28 -6.74 -15.04
CA ARG A 111 0.63 -5.72 -15.62
C ARG A 111 -0.05 -4.84 -16.64
N SER A 112 -0.87 -5.41 -17.52
CA SER A 112 -1.64 -4.64 -18.50
C SER A 112 -2.56 -3.63 -17.81
N GLU A 113 -3.24 -4.04 -16.74
CA GLU A 113 -4.09 -3.17 -15.94
C GLU A 113 -3.27 -2.06 -15.23
N ILE A 114 -2.13 -2.39 -14.65
CA ILE A 114 -1.22 -1.42 -14.03
C ILE A 114 -0.76 -0.37 -15.06
N ASP A 115 -0.44 -0.76 -16.29
CA ASP A 115 0.00 0.17 -17.33
C ASP A 115 -1.14 1.13 -17.74
N GLN A 116 -2.39 0.64 -17.80
CA GLN A 116 -3.55 1.49 -18.05
C GLN A 116 -3.77 2.48 -16.90
N LEU A 117 -3.71 2.02 -15.65
CA LEU A 117 -3.84 2.88 -14.46
C LEU A 117 -2.70 3.91 -14.38
N ASN A 118 -1.47 3.53 -14.69
CA ASN A 118 -0.33 4.46 -14.73
C ASN A 118 -0.54 5.57 -15.75
N LYS A 119 -1.08 5.27 -16.94
CA LYS A 119 -1.42 6.27 -17.95
C LYS A 119 -2.49 7.22 -17.45
N ARG A 120 -3.58 6.66 -16.88
CA ARG A 120 -4.68 7.45 -16.31
C ARG A 120 -4.21 8.34 -15.16
N ASN A 121 -3.41 7.80 -14.23
CA ASN A 121 -2.86 8.57 -13.12
C ASN A 121 -2.01 9.75 -13.60
N SER A 122 -1.21 9.56 -14.64
CA SER A 122 -0.41 10.64 -15.24
C SER A 122 -1.29 11.73 -15.84
N GLU A 123 -2.39 11.36 -16.50
CA GLU A 123 -3.35 12.30 -17.06
C GLU A 123 -4.08 13.09 -15.95
N LEU A 124 -4.55 12.41 -14.88
CA LEU A 124 -5.21 13.03 -13.74
C LEU A 124 -4.28 13.98 -12.98
N LEU A 125 -3.02 13.58 -12.73
CA LEU A 125 -2.01 14.44 -12.11
C LEU A 125 -1.79 15.74 -12.91
N ASN A 126 -1.73 15.66 -14.22
CA ASN A 126 -1.57 16.83 -15.08
C ASN A 126 -2.81 17.74 -15.04
N GLN A 127 -4.02 17.16 -15.02
CA GLN A 127 -5.26 17.94 -14.90
C GLN A 127 -5.34 18.65 -13.54
N ILE A 128 -5.02 17.95 -12.43
CA ILE A 128 -4.99 18.52 -11.09
C ILE A 128 -4.00 19.68 -11.03
N TYR A 129 -2.77 19.48 -11.51
CA TYR A 129 -1.74 20.51 -11.54
C TYR A 129 -2.22 21.77 -12.29
N THR A 130 -2.84 21.59 -13.45
CA THR A 130 -3.37 22.72 -14.24
C THR A 130 -4.49 23.46 -13.52
N LEU A 131 -5.39 22.73 -12.85
CA LEU A 131 -6.53 23.31 -12.13
C LEU A 131 -6.10 23.95 -10.80
N GLU A 132 -5.08 23.41 -10.11
CA GLU A 132 -4.54 24.03 -8.89
C GLU A 132 -3.99 25.44 -9.16
N ILE A 133 -3.37 25.66 -10.32
CA ILE A 133 -2.96 27.00 -10.77
C ILE A 133 -4.19 27.93 -10.92
N GLN A 134 -5.36 27.39 -11.28
CA GLN A 134 -6.61 28.14 -11.50
C GLN A 134 -7.50 28.21 -10.25
N ARG A 135 -7.22 27.43 -9.19
CA ARG A 135 -8.06 27.25 -7.98
C ARG A 135 -8.53 28.53 -7.33
N LYS A 136 -7.76 29.59 -7.42
CA LYS A 136 -8.11 30.90 -6.82
C LYS A 136 -9.31 31.60 -7.48
N LYS A 137 -9.95 31.00 -8.48
CA LYS A 137 -10.91 31.71 -9.35
C LYS A 137 -12.39 31.43 -9.12
N ASP A 138 -12.79 30.21 -8.71
CA ASP A 138 -14.22 29.92 -8.48
C ASP A 138 -14.51 28.59 -7.74
N ALA A 139 -15.71 28.50 -7.12
CA ALA A 139 -16.17 27.31 -6.40
C ALA A 139 -16.36 26.07 -7.33
N LYS A 140 -16.60 26.27 -8.63
CA LYS A 140 -16.76 25.18 -9.60
C LYS A 140 -15.42 24.49 -9.87
N THR A 141 -14.34 25.26 -9.93
CA THR A 141 -12.98 24.73 -10.06
C THR A 141 -12.60 23.91 -8.84
N ILE A 142 -12.95 24.38 -7.61
CA ILE A 142 -12.72 23.64 -6.36
C ILE A 142 -13.46 22.30 -6.38
N ALA A 143 -14.75 22.27 -6.73
CA ALA A 143 -15.53 21.04 -6.81
C ALA A 143 -14.96 20.04 -7.84
N LYS A 144 -14.52 20.53 -8.98
CA LYS A 144 -13.86 19.70 -10.00
C LYS A 144 -12.55 19.11 -9.51
N LEU A 145 -11.72 19.91 -8.81
CA LEU A 145 -10.49 19.44 -8.20
C LEU A 145 -10.73 18.34 -7.19
N GLN A 146 -11.69 18.51 -6.29
CA GLN A 146 -12.05 17.48 -5.30
C GLN A 146 -12.47 16.16 -5.96
N SER A 147 -13.24 16.23 -7.05
CA SER A 147 -13.63 15.04 -7.81
C SER A 147 -12.42 14.34 -8.42
N LEU A 148 -11.50 15.09 -9.05
CA LEU A 148 -10.30 14.53 -9.67
C LEU A 148 -9.32 13.96 -8.64
N VAL A 149 -9.18 14.60 -7.48
CA VAL A 149 -8.36 14.09 -6.36
C VAL A 149 -8.91 12.76 -5.85
N SER A 150 -10.23 12.65 -5.67
CA SER A 150 -10.88 11.41 -5.26
C SER A 150 -10.69 10.29 -6.29
N GLU A 151 -10.85 10.61 -7.59
CA GLU A 151 -10.63 9.66 -8.68
C GLU A 151 -9.19 9.19 -8.76
N LEU A 152 -8.23 10.12 -8.66
CA LEU A 152 -6.81 9.77 -8.66
C LEU A 152 -6.42 8.90 -7.47
N LYS A 153 -6.91 9.25 -6.26
CA LYS A 153 -6.68 8.44 -5.05
C LYS A 153 -7.18 7.01 -5.23
N ALA A 154 -8.42 6.83 -5.72
CA ALA A 154 -8.97 5.50 -5.97
C ALA A 154 -8.14 4.71 -7.00
N SER A 155 -7.71 5.37 -8.09
CA SER A 155 -6.91 4.76 -9.14
C SER A 155 -5.49 4.39 -8.66
N LEU A 156 -4.86 5.21 -7.80
CA LEU A 156 -3.57 4.89 -7.18
C LEU A 156 -3.69 3.68 -6.24
N THR A 157 -4.72 3.65 -5.41
CA THR A 157 -4.99 2.53 -4.50
C THR A 157 -5.20 1.23 -5.28
N GLN A 158 -6.06 1.24 -6.31
CA GLN A 158 -6.28 0.07 -7.17
C GLN A 158 -4.99 -0.41 -7.82
N ARG A 159 -4.16 0.50 -8.35
CA ARG A 159 -2.86 0.13 -8.92
C ARG A 159 -1.93 -0.52 -7.89
N ASP A 160 -1.87 0.02 -6.68
CA ASP A 160 -1.00 -0.51 -5.64
C ASP A 160 -1.47 -1.89 -5.16
N GLU A 161 -2.80 -2.14 -5.12
CA GLU A 161 -3.38 -3.47 -4.88
C GLU A 161 -2.96 -4.48 -5.98
N LEU A 162 -2.94 -4.07 -7.25
CA LEU A 162 -2.46 -4.92 -8.33
C LEU A 162 -0.94 -5.20 -8.23
N VAL A 163 -0.14 -4.22 -7.81
CA VAL A 163 1.29 -4.44 -7.52
C VAL A 163 1.46 -5.44 -6.39
N PHE A 164 0.64 -5.36 -5.33
CA PHE A 164 0.62 -6.34 -4.25
C PHE A 164 0.22 -7.73 -4.75
N ALA A 165 -0.81 -7.83 -5.58
CA ALA A 165 -1.23 -9.10 -6.17
C ALA A 165 -0.11 -9.77 -7.00
N ILE A 166 0.64 -8.99 -7.79
CA ILE A 166 1.83 -9.52 -8.48
C ILE A 166 2.87 -10.04 -7.49
N ILE A 167 3.16 -9.28 -6.44
CA ILE A 167 4.12 -9.68 -5.41
C ILE A 167 3.65 -10.95 -4.71
N ASP A 168 2.37 -11.02 -4.31
CA ASP A 168 1.79 -12.19 -3.64
C ASP A 168 1.78 -13.42 -4.55
N SER A 169 1.52 -13.28 -5.84
CA SER A 169 1.60 -14.38 -6.81
C SER A 169 3.01 -14.96 -6.98
N LEU A 170 4.03 -14.14 -6.67
CA LEU A 170 5.44 -14.55 -6.69
C LEU A 170 5.89 -15.17 -5.35
N MET A 171 5.19 -14.88 -4.23
CA MET A 171 5.60 -15.28 -2.87
C MET A 171 5.80 -16.81 -2.70
N PRO A 172 4.93 -17.71 -3.19
CA PRO A 172 5.12 -19.15 -3.05
C PRO A 172 6.46 -19.64 -3.60
N ARG A 173 7.02 -18.91 -4.60
CA ARG A 173 8.33 -19.17 -5.19
C ARG A 173 9.48 -18.50 -4.43
N ILE A 174 9.21 -17.41 -3.74
CA ILE A 174 10.17 -16.60 -2.97
C ILE A 174 10.36 -17.16 -1.56
N ASP A 175 9.38 -17.89 -1.00
CA ASP A 175 9.51 -18.58 0.30
C ASP A 175 10.45 -19.78 0.26
N VAL A 176 10.79 -20.29 -0.92
CA VAL A 176 11.98 -21.11 -1.12
C VAL A 176 13.20 -20.19 -0.93
N ASP A 177 14.14 -20.59 -0.06
CA ASP A 177 15.39 -19.86 0.14
C ASP A 177 15.96 -19.45 -1.24
N PRO A 178 16.19 -18.13 -1.51
CA PRO A 178 16.71 -17.69 -2.81
C PRO A 178 18.04 -18.34 -3.20
N SER A 179 18.79 -18.86 -2.21
CA SER A 179 20.00 -19.65 -2.43
C SER A 179 19.70 -21.07 -2.92
N ALA A 180 18.47 -21.55 -2.73
CA ALA A 180 18.02 -22.88 -3.20
C ALA A 180 17.47 -22.85 -4.63
N LEU A 181 17.21 -21.65 -5.20
CA LEU A 181 16.83 -21.49 -6.60
C LEU A 181 18.06 -21.66 -7.49
N SER A 182 17.97 -22.54 -8.49
CA SER A 182 19.00 -22.66 -9.52
C SER A 182 19.13 -21.36 -10.32
N ASP A 183 20.30 -21.11 -10.92
CA ASP A 183 20.51 -19.91 -11.75
C ASP A 183 19.54 -19.89 -12.95
N SER A 184 19.08 -21.06 -13.44
CA SER A 184 18.07 -21.16 -14.49
C SER A 184 16.67 -20.76 -14.00
N GLU A 185 16.28 -21.13 -12.79
CA GLU A 185 15.00 -20.72 -12.19
C GLU A 185 15.00 -19.20 -11.91
N LYS A 186 16.11 -18.64 -11.44
CA LYS A 186 16.28 -17.19 -11.33
C LYS A 186 16.19 -16.48 -12.68
N GLN A 187 16.85 -17.02 -13.72
CA GLN A 187 16.77 -16.47 -15.06
C GLN A 187 15.38 -16.59 -15.67
N ASN A 188 14.66 -17.68 -15.44
CA ASN A 188 13.27 -17.81 -15.87
C ASN A 188 12.36 -16.79 -15.14
N LEU A 189 12.48 -16.64 -13.82
CA LEU A 189 11.77 -15.60 -13.07
C LEU A 189 12.11 -14.19 -13.56
N ILE A 190 13.34 -13.95 -13.99
CA ILE A 190 13.78 -12.67 -14.58
C ILE A 190 13.25 -12.51 -16.00
N ALA A 191 13.34 -13.55 -16.85
CA ALA A 191 12.89 -13.53 -18.25
C ALA A 191 11.37 -13.35 -18.36
N GLU A 192 10.60 -13.96 -17.49
CA GLU A 192 9.15 -13.76 -17.37
C GLU A 192 8.79 -12.33 -16.98
N THR A 193 9.74 -11.60 -16.41
CA THR A 193 9.58 -10.21 -15.98
C THR A 193 10.32 -9.20 -16.87
N GLU A 194 10.92 -9.63 -17.99
CA GLU A 194 11.85 -8.83 -18.81
C GLU A 194 11.30 -7.51 -19.35
N SER A 195 10.00 -7.26 -19.39
CA SER A 195 9.52 -5.95 -19.82
C SER A 195 9.46 -4.90 -18.72
N LYS A 196 9.32 -5.26 -17.42
CA LYS A 196 9.38 -4.31 -16.29
C LYS A 196 9.62 -5.05 -14.96
N ASN A 197 10.83 -4.98 -14.46
CA ASN A 197 11.28 -5.44 -13.14
C ASN A 197 10.27 -5.04 -12.04
N VAL A 198 9.85 -5.96 -11.18
CA VAL A 198 8.93 -5.71 -10.05
C VAL A 198 9.42 -4.55 -9.18
N LEU A 199 10.75 -4.42 -8.98
CA LEU A 199 11.34 -3.28 -8.27
C LEU A 199 11.03 -1.94 -8.96
N PHE A 200 10.93 -1.92 -10.29
CA PHE A 200 10.50 -0.73 -11.02
C PHE A 200 9.04 -0.37 -10.72
N LEU A 201 8.15 -1.35 -10.67
CA LEU A 201 6.74 -1.13 -10.31
C LEU A 201 6.61 -0.57 -8.89
N VAL A 202 7.31 -1.16 -7.92
CA VAL A 202 7.38 -0.66 -6.54
C VAL A 202 7.88 0.79 -6.50
N LYS A 203 9.03 1.07 -7.14
CA LYS A 203 9.57 2.44 -7.19
C LYS A 203 8.61 3.43 -7.85
N LYS A 204 7.94 3.02 -8.93
CA LYS A 204 6.96 3.86 -9.61
C LYS A 204 5.74 4.14 -8.74
N SER A 205 5.20 3.13 -8.08
CA SER A 205 4.08 3.29 -7.13
C SER A 205 4.41 4.32 -6.05
N ILE A 206 5.56 4.19 -5.40
CA ILE A 206 5.96 5.13 -4.34
C ILE A 206 6.16 6.55 -4.89
N ARG A 207 6.77 6.70 -6.08
CA ARG A 207 6.98 8.01 -6.70
C ARG A 207 5.66 8.70 -7.07
N ASP A 208 4.72 7.95 -7.64
CA ASP A 208 3.42 8.50 -8.03
C ASP A 208 2.59 8.89 -6.80
N ASN A 209 2.63 8.09 -5.72
CA ASN A 209 2.03 8.45 -4.44
C ASN A 209 2.68 9.70 -3.81
N ASN A 210 4.01 9.84 -3.91
CA ASN A 210 4.69 11.06 -3.50
C ASN A 210 4.22 12.27 -4.32
N ARG A 211 4.14 12.13 -5.64
CA ARG A 211 3.69 13.21 -6.52
C ARG A 211 2.22 13.57 -6.28
N PHE A 212 1.38 12.59 -5.96
CA PHE A 212 0.00 12.85 -5.54
C PHE A 212 -0.04 13.80 -4.35
N LEU A 213 0.74 13.55 -3.29
CA LEU A 213 0.83 14.42 -2.12
C LEU A 213 1.39 15.82 -2.44
N GLU A 214 2.25 15.96 -3.45
CA GLU A 214 2.83 17.25 -3.84
C GLU A 214 1.86 18.16 -4.61
N VAL A 215 0.84 17.58 -5.26
CA VAL A 215 -0.06 18.34 -6.16
C VAL A 215 -1.50 18.40 -5.65
N THR A 216 -1.80 17.83 -4.50
CA THR A 216 -3.17 17.77 -3.98
C THR A 216 -3.26 18.39 -2.60
N THR A 217 -4.40 19.01 -2.30
CA THR A 217 -4.78 19.40 -0.93
C THR A 217 -5.77 18.37 -0.41
N LEU A 218 -5.47 17.73 0.70
CA LEU A 218 -6.22 16.61 1.24
C LEU A 218 -7.03 16.99 2.49
N LYS A 219 -8.11 16.26 2.74
CA LYS A 219 -8.85 16.32 3.99
C LYS A 219 -8.32 15.26 4.98
N PRO A 220 -8.58 15.39 6.30
CA PRO A 220 -8.12 14.42 7.29
C PRO A 220 -8.45 12.97 6.94
N GLN A 221 -9.67 12.70 6.46
CA GLN A 221 -10.12 11.36 6.07
C GLN A 221 -9.33 10.80 4.87
N ASP A 222 -8.93 11.67 3.95
CA ASP A 222 -8.10 11.27 2.81
C ASP A 222 -6.67 10.93 3.24
N ILE A 223 -6.12 11.74 4.14
CA ILE A 223 -4.78 11.54 4.70
C ILE A 223 -4.72 10.23 5.51
N GLU A 224 -5.74 9.92 6.29
CA GLU A 224 -5.82 8.65 7.02
C GLU A 224 -5.79 7.45 6.07
N GLY A 225 -6.56 7.50 4.98
CA GLY A 225 -6.54 6.47 3.94
C GLY A 225 -5.17 6.31 3.28
N VAL A 226 -4.50 7.42 2.93
CA VAL A 226 -3.14 7.41 2.36
C VAL A 226 -2.11 6.89 3.36
N LYS A 227 -2.24 7.25 4.64
CA LYS A 227 -1.38 6.74 5.70
C LYS A 227 -1.49 5.23 5.85
N LYS A 228 -2.73 4.70 5.88
CA LYS A 228 -2.96 3.26 5.95
C LYS A 228 -2.32 2.53 4.77
N GLN A 229 -2.55 3.01 3.55
CA GLN A 229 -1.94 2.47 2.34
C GLN A 229 -0.41 2.49 2.40
N GLN A 230 0.18 3.58 2.92
CA GLN A 230 1.62 3.68 3.13
C GLN A 230 2.14 2.66 4.13
N ASP A 231 1.47 2.52 5.28
CA ASP A 231 1.86 1.59 6.34
C ASP A 231 1.77 0.13 5.84
N ASP A 232 0.73 -0.21 5.08
CA ASP A 232 0.56 -1.53 4.45
C ASP A 232 1.69 -1.81 3.45
N PHE A 233 2.03 -0.83 2.61
CA PHE A 233 3.11 -0.98 1.62
C PHE A 233 4.49 -1.09 2.27
N VAL A 234 4.78 -0.27 3.28
CA VAL A 234 6.03 -0.35 4.05
C VAL A 234 6.15 -1.71 4.74
N SER A 235 5.07 -2.20 5.36
CA SER A 235 5.05 -3.50 6.04
C SER A 235 5.33 -4.65 5.07
N LEU A 236 4.71 -4.62 3.89
CA LEU A 236 4.97 -5.59 2.83
C LEU A 236 6.43 -5.51 2.37
N TRP A 237 6.93 -4.31 2.08
CA TRP A 237 8.31 -4.10 1.64
C TRP A 237 9.34 -4.59 2.67
N GLN A 238 9.16 -4.29 3.94
CA GLN A 238 10.05 -4.76 5.01
C GLN A 238 10.12 -6.29 5.06
N LYS A 239 9.00 -6.96 4.78
CA LYS A 239 8.90 -8.42 4.81
C LYS A 239 9.56 -9.09 3.61
N ILE A 240 9.43 -8.52 2.41
CA ILE A 240 9.83 -9.18 1.16
C ILE A 240 10.88 -8.43 0.34
N GLY A 241 11.11 -7.15 0.59
CA GLY A 241 12.03 -6.31 -0.19
C GLY A 241 13.44 -6.88 -0.32
N PRO A 242 14.09 -7.39 0.75
CA PRO A 242 15.38 -8.04 0.64
C PRO A 242 15.37 -9.23 -0.33
N LYS A 243 14.35 -10.08 -0.27
CA LYS A 243 14.19 -11.24 -1.16
C LYS A 243 13.95 -10.80 -2.61
N LEU A 244 13.10 -9.79 -2.83
CA LEU A 244 12.86 -9.23 -4.17
C LEU A 244 14.13 -8.64 -4.77
N THR A 245 14.92 -7.90 -3.98
CA THR A 245 16.20 -7.35 -4.47
C THR A 245 17.21 -8.45 -4.77
N ASP A 246 17.18 -9.57 -4.05
CA ASP A 246 18.02 -10.72 -4.33
C ASP A 246 17.71 -11.41 -5.65
N ILE A 247 16.47 -11.37 -6.10
CA ILE A 247 16.01 -11.99 -7.35
C ILE A 247 16.16 -11.00 -8.52
N TYR A 248 15.70 -9.77 -8.37
CA TYR A 248 15.50 -8.82 -9.46
C TYR A 248 16.59 -7.77 -9.62
N ALA A 249 17.50 -7.62 -8.66
CA ALA A 249 18.62 -6.70 -8.77
C ALA A 249 19.91 -7.42 -9.19
N ALA A 250 20.70 -6.79 -10.06
CA ALA A 250 22.03 -7.28 -10.40
C ALA A 250 22.91 -7.36 -9.14
N LYS A 251 23.73 -8.40 -9.02
CA LYS A 251 24.56 -8.66 -7.81
C LYS A 251 25.30 -7.44 -7.25
N PRO A 252 25.94 -6.57 -8.05
CA PRO A 252 26.61 -5.38 -7.51
C PRO A 252 25.65 -4.27 -7.06
N GLU A 253 24.38 -4.31 -7.47
CA GLU A 253 23.41 -3.22 -7.28
C GLU A 253 22.39 -3.46 -6.16
N LYS A 254 22.30 -4.70 -5.64
CA LYS A 254 21.29 -5.11 -4.64
C LYS A 254 21.17 -4.16 -3.46
N SER A 255 22.29 -3.86 -2.80
CA SER A 255 22.33 -2.97 -1.64
C SER A 255 21.95 -1.53 -2.00
N ASN A 256 22.23 -1.10 -3.22
CA ASN A 256 21.86 0.23 -3.72
C ASN A 256 20.37 0.31 -4.03
N GLU A 257 19.80 -0.71 -4.68
CA GLU A 257 18.36 -0.82 -4.97
C GLU A 257 17.52 -0.80 -3.69
N LEU A 258 17.90 -1.62 -2.69
CA LEU A 258 17.23 -1.65 -1.40
C LEU A 258 17.22 -0.26 -0.74
N ARG A 259 18.41 0.38 -0.65
CA ARG A 259 18.53 1.73 -0.06
C ARG A 259 17.73 2.79 -0.83
N GLN A 260 17.67 2.70 -2.16
CA GLN A 260 16.88 3.64 -2.97
C GLN A 260 15.39 3.53 -2.65
N ILE A 261 14.87 2.31 -2.52
CA ILE A 261 13.45 2.08 -2.23
C ILE A 261 13.13 2.50 -0.79
N ASP A 262 14.00 2.19 0.18
CA ASP A 262 13.86 2.64 1.57
C ASP A 262 13.86 4.18 1.68
N ALA A 263 14.71 4.84 0.89
CA ALA A 263 14.73 6.30 0.80
C ALA A 263 13.42 6.87 0.20
N LEU A 264 12.85 6.20 -0.81
CA LEU A 264 11.55 6.59 -1.38
C LEU A 264 10.42 6.47 -0.36
N PHE A 265 10.38 5.41 0.44
CA PHE A 265 9.41 5.26 1.54
C PHE A 265 9.60 6.33 2.62
N THR A 266 10.84 6.63 2.98
CA THR A 266 11.15 7.70 3.93
C THR A 266 10.64 9.06 3.42
N ASN A 267 10.88 9.35 2.14
CA ASN A 267 10.38 10.56 1.50
C ASN A 267 8.84 10.61 1.48
N TRP A 268 8.18 9.49 1.18
CA TRP A 268 6.73 9.41 1.19
C TRP A 268 6.15 9.70 2.58
N LYS A 269 6.74 9.15 3.63
CA LYS A 269 6.36 9.44 5.02
C LYS A 269 6.53 10.92 5.39
N ASN A 270 7.63 11.53 4.97
CA ASN A 270 7.90 12.94 5.23
C ASN A 270 6.96 13.84 4.42
N ASN A 271 6.66 13.49 3.17
CA ASN A 271 5.72 14.21 2.32
C ASN A 271 4.30 14.16 2.90
N LEU A 272 3.85 13.00 3.41
CA LEU A 272 2.55 12.89 4.06
C LEU A 272 2.43 13.81 5.28
N ARG A 273 3.47 13.87 6.13
CA ARG A 273 3.51 14.79 7.27
C ARG A 273 3.46 16.25 6.84
N ARG A 274 4.20 16.60 5.78
CA ARG A 274 4.20 17.96 5.24
C ARG A 274 2.83 18.31 4.69
N GLU A 275 2.18 17.41 3.98
CA GLU A 275 0.87 17.61 3.38
C GLU A 275 -0.21 17.93 4.42
N VAL A 276 -0.17 17.31 5.59
CA VAL A 276 -1.07 17.66 6.71
C VAL A 276 -0.99 19.16 7.01
N TRP A 277 0.21 19.69 7.20
CA TRP A 277 0.39 21.10 7.54
C TRP A 277 0.06 22.04 6.38
N GLU A 278 0.38 21.67 5.17
CA GLU A 278 0.02 22.44 3.98
C GLU A 278 -1.49 22.49 3.78
N SER A 279 -2.19 21.38 3.93
CA SER A 279 -3.66 21.31 3.81
C SER A 279 -4.35 22.17 4.87
N ILE A 280 -3.87 22.14 6.13
CA ILE A 280 -4.37 23.04 7.19
C ILE A 280 -4.15 24.51 6.82
N ARG A 281 -2.97 24.87 6.33
CA ARG A 281 -2.67 26.24 5.90
C ARG A 281 -3.59 26.68 4.75
N ASP A 282 -3.85 25.80 3.84
CA ASP A 282 -4.73 26.04 2.71
C ASP A 282 -6.17 26.29 3.14
N ASP A 283 -6.67 25.57 4.15
CA ASP A 283 -8.00 25.84 4.72
C ASP A 283 -8.10 27.26 5.29
N PHE A 284 -7.05 27.76 5.97
CA PHE A 284 -6.98 29.15 6.40
C PHE A 284 -6.96 30.12 5.20
N SER A 285 -6.18 29.81 4.17
CA SER A 285 -6.07 30.65 2.96
C SER A 285 -7.38 30.70 2.17
N ILE A 286 -8.12 29.60 2.07
CA ILE A 286 -9.47 29.53 1.45
C ILE A 286 -10.44 30.42 2.25
N GLY A 287 -10.35 30.40 3.56
CA GLY A 287 -11.12 31.29 4.44
C GLY A 287 -10.70 32.76 4.39
N GLY A 288 -9.68 33.11 3.61
CA GLY A 288 -9.19 34.49 3.47
C GLY A 288 -8.13 34.92 4.49
N ILE A 289 -7.59 33.97 5.28
CA ILE A 289 -6.52 34.21 6.25
C ILE A 289 -5.22 33.59 5.74
N ASN A 290 -4.27 34.46 5.40
CA ASN A 290 -2.97 34.04 4.87
C ASN A 290 -1.95 33.90 6.00
N LEU A 291 -1.70 32.67 6.43
CA LEU A 291 -0.69 32.34 7.44
C LEU A 291 0.66 32.06 6.81
N ARG A 292 1.74 32.29 7.57
CA ARG A 292 3.08 31.80 7.21
C ARG A 292 3.08 30.28 7.17
N ARG A 293 4.07 29.71 6.49
CA ARG A 293 4.28 28.26 6.44
C ARG A 293 4.65 27.73 7.82
N PHE A 294 4.07 26.63 8.22
CA PHE A 294 4.42 25.87 9.41
C PHE A 294 4.66 24.41 9.05
N ASN A 295 5.63 23.79 9.73
CA ASN A 295 6.09 22.43 9.38
C ASN A 295 5.92 21.44 10.54
N ASN A 296 5.54 21.94 11.71
CA ASN A 296 5.37 21.17 12.94
C ASN A 296 4.39 21.86 13.88
N SER A 297 4.03 21.18 14.97
CA SER A 297 3.08 21.71 15.95
C SER A 297 3.52 22.99 16.66
N ASN A 298 4.81 23.14 16.93
CA ASN A 298 5.32 24.33 17.57
C ASN A 298 5.18 25.56 16.66
N ASP A 299 5.59 25.42 15.38
CA ASP A 299 5.41 26.46 14.37
C ASP A 299 3.93 26.82 14.22
N PHE A 300 3.07 25.79 14.10
CA PHE A 300 1.62 25.98 13.98
C PHE A 300 1.05 26.76 15.16
N THR A 301 1.31 26.30 16.39
CA THR A 301 0.81 26.96 17.60
C THR A 301 1.30 28.41 17.68
N GLN A 302 2.59 28.63 17.43
CA GLN A 302 3.19 29.95 17.48
C GLN A 302 2.61 30.91 16.41
N ILE A 303 2.44 30.41 15.17
CA ILE A 303 1.91 31.26 14.07
C ILE A 303 0.47 31.60 14.31
N ILE A 304 -0.35 30.66 14.80
CA ILE A 304 -1.76 30.92 15.13
C ILE A 304 -1.87 31.90 16.31
N THR A 305 -1.13 31.67 17.39
CA THR A 305 -1.18 32.57 18.57
C THR A 305 -0.65 33.96 18.23
N ASN A 306 0.41 34.09 17.43
CA ASN A 306 0.91 35.38 16.97
C ASN A 306 -0.11 36.11 16.10
N PHE A 307 -0.79 35.43 15.19
CA PHE A 307 -1.86 36.01 14.38
C PHE A 307 -2.97 36.61 15.30
N ILE A 308 -3.42 35.82 16.29
CA ILE A 308 -4.43 36.27 17.26
C ILE A 308 -3.92 37.46 18.05
N ASP A 309 -2.68 37.43 18.53
CA ASP A 309 -2.08 38.55 19.28
C ASP A 309 -1.97 39.82 18.43
N GLU A 310 -1.67 39.72 17.13
CA GLU A 310 -1.65 40.85 16.20
C GLU A 310 -3.06 41.44 16.01
N GLU A 311 -4.08 40.60 15.88
CA GLU A 311 -5.47 41.05 15.78
C GLU A 311 -5.96 41.70 17.08
N ILE A 312 -5.61 41.16 18.26
CA ILE A 312 -5.88 41.78 19.57
C ILE A 312 -5.23 43.13 19.67
N LYS A 313 -3.96 43.29 19.29
CA LYS A 313 -3.24 44.58 19.33
C LYS A 313 -3.82 45.61 18.35
N SER A 314 -4.38 45.16 17.25
CA SER A 314 -4.99 46.02 16.24
C SER A 314 -6.41 46.47 16.62
N PHE A 315 -6.97 45.89 17.68
CA PHE A 315 -8.30 46.29 18.18
C PHE A 315 -8.30 47.74 18.64
N GLY A 316 -9.24 48.52 18.11
CA GLY A 316 -9.30 49.97 18.34
C GLY A 316 -8.49 50.84 17.35
N VAL A 317 -7.61 50.21 16.53
CA VAL A 317 -6.94 50.85 15.38
C VAL A 317 -7.77 50.61 14.11
N LYS A 318 -8.21 49.34 13.92
CA LYS A 318 -9.19 48.97 12.90
C LYS A 318 -10.61 49.37 13.33
N SER A 319 -11.54 49.47 12.36
CA SER A 319 -12.94 49.63 12.71
C SER A 319 -13.47 48.43 13.49
N LYS A 320 -14.49 48.66 14.30
CA LYS A 320 -15.12 47.60 15.09
C LYS A 320 -15.68 46.50 14.18
N GLU A 321 -16.35 46.89 13.11
CA GLU A 321 -16.96 46.01 12.12
C GLU A 321 -15.90 45.15 11.42
N GLU A 322 -14.73 45.69 11.14
CA GLU A 322 -13.63 44.95 10.53
C GLU A 322 -13.06 43.92 11.50
N SER A 323 -12.85 44.28 12.76
CA SER A 323 -12.37 43.40 13.82
C SER A 323 -13.35 42.27 14.10
N GLU A 324 -14.66 42.54 14.18
CA GLU A 324 -15.72 41.53 14.33
C GLU A 324 -15.75 40.57 13.13
N ARG A 325 -15.59 41.08 11.91
CA ARG A 325 -15.57 40.29 10.70
C ARG A 325 -14.37 39.32 10.67
N VAL A 326 -13.16 39.82 10.98
CA VAL A 326 -11.96 38.98 11.00
C VAL A 326 -12.09 37.90 12.08
N PHE A 327 -12.58 38.26 13.26
CA PHE A 327 -12.85 37.32 14.34
C PHE A 327 -13.83 36.21 13.90
N SER A 328 -14.99 36.56 13.35
CA SER A 328 -16.01 35.59 12.90
C SER A 328 -15.49 34.71 11.77
N VAL A 329 -14.74 35.25 10.81
CA VAL A 329 -14.11 34.47 9.76
C VAL A 329 -13.13 33.45 10.35
N PHE A 330 -12.25 33.92 11.27
CA PHE A 330 -11.29 33.00 11.91
C PHE A 330 -11.98 31.92 12.74
N THR A 331 -12.90 32.32 13.64
CA THR A 331 -13.52 31.40 14.61
C THR A 331 -14.60 30.53 13.99
N ASP A 332 -15.62 31.15 13.36
CA ASP A 332 -16.84 30.44 12.96
C ASP A 332 -16.68 29.73 11.63
N SER A 333 -15.91 30.33 10.69
CA SER A 333 -15.76 29.78 9.35
C SER A 333 -14.57 28.81 9.21
N ILE A 334 -13.48 29.02 10.00
CA ILE A 334 -12.25 28.24 9.84
C ILE A 334 -11.98 27.40 11.10
N TRP A 335 -11.75 28.05 12.26
CA TRP A 335 -11.27 27.32 13.44
C TRP A 335 -12.26 26.26 13.92
N TYR A 336 -13.48 26.66 14.30
CA TYR A 336 -14.44 25.72 14.85
C TYR A 336 -15.03 24.77 13.79
N LYS A 337 -15.26 25.27 12.57
CA LYS A 337 -15.93 24.52 11.53
C LYS A 337 -15.01 23.52 10.82
N THR A 338 -13.71 23.82 10.71
CA THR A 338 -12.77 23.01 9.92
C THR A 338 -11.60 22.51 10.77
N ILE A 339 -10.87 23.45 11.40
CA ILE A 339 -9.63 23.05 12.09
C ILE A 339 -9.94 22.22 13.34
N ASN A 340 -10.81 22.71 14.19
CA ASN A 340 -11.14 22.04 15.45
C ASN A 340 -12.03 20.80 15.26
N SER A 341 -12.95 20.82 14.25
CA SER A 341 -13.84 19.68 14.00
C SER A 341 -13.16 18.54 13.23
N ASP A 342 -12.39 18.87 12.20
CA ASP A 342 -11.89 17.87 11.25
C ASP A 342 -10.41 17.55 11.49
N TRP A 343 -9.56 18.58 11.71
CA TRP A 343 -8.11 18.40 11.84
C TRP A 343 -7.64 18.05 13.25
N MET A 344 -8.18 18.70 14.29
CA MET A 344 -7.69 18.50 15.66
C MET A 344 -7.79 17.06 16.15
N PRO A 345 -8.88 16.30 15.92
CA PRO A 345 -8.93 14.88 16.26
C PRO A 345 -7.79 14.12 15.60
N TYR A 346 -7.59 14.30 14.28
CA TYR A 346 -6.52 13.65 13.54
C TYR A 346 -5.13 14.00 14.09
N LEU A 347 -4.86 15.29 14.35
CA LEU A 347 -3.57 15.76 14.85
C LEU A 347 -3.24 15.21 16.24
N ILE A 348 -4.23 15.12 17.14
CA ILE A 348 -4.08 14.57 18.49
C ILE A 348 -3.85 13.06 18.43
N ASP A 349 -4.68 12.32 17.69
CA ASP A 349 -4.59 10.86 17.57
C ASP A 349 -3.25 10.41 16.96
N ASN A 350 -2.71 11.20 16.02
CA ASN A 350 -1.42 10.97 15.40
C ASN A 350 -0.24 11.62 16.14
N LYS A 351 -0.46 12.19 17.34
CA LYS A 351 0.57 12.84 18.15
C LYS A 351 1.34 13.95 17.41
N MET A 352 0.65 14.60 16.49
CA MET A 352 1.18 15.73 15.72
C MET A 352 1.00 17.05 16.45
N ILE A 353 0.07 17.13 17.42
CA ILE A 353 -0.14 18.28 18.34
C ILE A 353 -0.43 17.71 19.72
N THR A 354 -0.09 18.45 20.79
CA THR A 354 -0.46 18.09 22.15
C THR A 354 -1.73 18.79 22.59
N THR A 355 -2.39 18.26 23.63
CA THR A 355 -3.58 18.88 24.22
C THR A 355 -3.26 20.27 24.76
N GLU A 356 -2.09 20.45 25.36
CA GLU A 356 -1.62 21.72 25.91
C GLU A 356 -1.44 22.79 24.82
N GLN A 357 -0.93 22.39 23.64
CA GLN A 357 -0.80 23.29 22.49
C GLN A 357 -2.17 23.72 21.97
N LYS A 358 -3.15 22.83 21.92
CA LYS A 358 -4.52 23.16 21.56
C LYS A 358 -5.13 24.14 22.58
N GLU A 359 -5.01 23.83 23.87
CA GLU A 359 -5.51 24.68 24.95
C GLU A 359 -4.91 26.10 24.93
N GLN A 360 -3.63 26.20 24.58
CA GLN A 360 -2.95 27.49 24.40
C GLN A 360 -3.63 28.33 23.30
N ILE A 361 -3.98 27.70 22.17
CA ILE A 361 -4.70 28.42 21.09
C ILE A 361 -6.12 28.79 21.53
N ASP A 362 -6.86 27.86 22.13
CA ASP A 362 -8.22 28.06 22.59
C ASP A 362 -8.29 29.20 23.61
N LYS A 363 -7.30 29.31 24.50
CA LYS A 363 -7.16 30.41 25.44
C LYS A 363 -7.00 31.74 24.73
N LYS A 364 -6.15 31.79 23.70
CA LYS A 364 -5.95 33.03 22.92
C LYS A 364 -7.21 33.45 22.15
N ILE A 365 -7.95 32.48 21.62
CA ILE A 365 -9.25 32.75 20.98
C ILE A 365 -10.24 33.31 21.99
N SER A 366 -10.25 32.81 23.24
CA SER A 366 -11.10 33.34 24.28
C SER A 366 -10.72 34.79 24.69
N GLU A 367 -9.42 35.06 24.82
CA GLU A 367 -8.92 36.43 25.07
C GLU A 367 -9.38 37.41 23.95
N TRP A 368 -9.30 36.99 22.70
CA TRP A 368 -9.74 37.78 21.55
C TRP A 368 -11.27 37.97 21.55
N LYS A 369 -12.03 36.89 21.85
CA LYS A 369 -13.49 36.94 21.97
C LYS A 369 -13.95 37.97 22.97
N ASP A 370 -13.34 38.05 24.15
CA ASP A 370 -13.72 38.95 25.22
C ASP A 370 -13.55 40.43 24.82
N LEU A 371 -12.63 40.73 23.90
CA LEU A 371 -12.45 42.09 23.34
C LEU A 371 -13.47 42.41 22.26
N VAL A 372 -13.78 41.48 21.39
CA VAL A 372 -14.67 41.70 20.22
C VAL A 372 -16.13 41.49 20.57
N ALA A 373 -16.44 40.75 21.63
CA ALA A 373 -17.83 40.54 22.07
C ALA A 373 -18.53 41.88 22.34
N PRO A 374 -19.75 42.05 21.84
CA PRO A 374 -20.52 43.27 22.15
C PRO A 374 -20.62 43.39 23.67
N SER A 375 -20.18 44.54 24.20
CA SER A 375 -20.39 44.85 25.60
C SER A 375 -21.90 44.87 25.84
N TYR A 376 -22.44 43.79 26.36
CA TYR A 376 -23.83 43.72 26.78
C TYR A 376 -24.02 44.79 27.81
N ASN A 377 -24.65 45.90 27.39
CA ASN A 377 -24.95 46.99 28.30
C ASN A 377 -26.03 46.49 29.27
N ILE A 378 -25.59 45.97 30.43
CA ILE A 378 -26.46 45.38 31.46
C ILE A 378 -27.60 46.32 31.82
N TRP A 379 -27.38 47.66 31.60
CA TRP A 379 -28.39 48.67 31.77
C TRP A 379 -29.58 48.56 30.84
N ILE A 380 -29.44 47.96 29.64
CA ILE A 380 -30.56 47.72 28.71
C ILE A 380 -31.48 46.65 29.29
N TYR A 381 -30.93 45.59 29.88
CA TYR A 381 -31.73 44.56 30.55
C TYR A 381 -32.36 45.05 31.83
N ILE A 382 -31.66 45.89 32.61
CA ILE A 382 -32.21 46.52 33.82
C ILE A 382 -33.33 47.47 33.40
N LEU A 383 -33.14 48.29 32.38
CA LEU A 383 -34.12 49.19 31.87
C LEU A 383 -35.37 48.52 31.31
N SER A 384 -35.20 47.42 30.55
CA SER A 384 -36.30 46.61 30.07
C SER A 384 -37.06 45.91 31.19
N ALA A 385 -36.37 45.40 32.23
CA ALA A 385 -37.01 44.84 33.40
C ALA A 385 -37.82 45.91 34.21
N VAL A 386 -37.26 47.11 34.37
CA VAL A 386 -37.96 48.20 35.00
C VAL A 386 -39.21 48.63 34.23
N VAL A 387 -39.13 48.74 32.90
CA VAL A 387 -40.29 49.02 32.03
C VAL A 387 -41.36 47.98 32.17
N LEU A 388 -40.97 46.71 32.23
CA LEU A 388 -41.89 45.58 32.37
C LEU A 388 -42.60 45.60 33.72
N ILE A 389 -41.89 45.94 34.81
CA ILE A 389 -42.46 46.10 36.14
C ILE A 389 -43.46 47.29 36.15
N ILE A 390 -43.13 48.41 35.53
CA ILE A 390 -44.05 49.60 35.43
C ILE A 390 -45.34 49.20 34.67
N ILE A 391 -45.22 48.42 33.58
CA ILE A 391 -46.40 47.92 32.82
C ILE A 391 -47.28 47.03 33.69
N ILE A 392 -46.67 46.08 34.42
CA ILE A 392 -47.41 45.23 35.34
C ILE A 392 -48.11 45.97 36.42
N VAL A 393 -47.46 46.97 37.07
CA VAL A 393 -48.06 47.82 38.12
C VAL A 393 -49.23 48.62 37.54
N PHE A 394 -49.06 49.20 36.35
CA PHE A 394 -50.11 49.98 35.69
C PHE A 394 -51.33 49.12 35.34
N ALA A 395 -51.10 47.85 34.82
CA ALA A 395 -52.15 46.94 34.57
C ALA A 395 -52.91 46.51 35.85
N PHE A 396 -52.18 46.30 36.95
CA PHE A 396 -52.77 45.97 38.27
C PHE A 396 -53.61 47.11 38.84
N MET A 397 -53.12 48.38 38.72
CA MET A 397 -53.91 49.59 39.13
C MET A 397 -55.17 49.75 38.30
N LYS A 398 -55.12 49.45 36.98
CA LYS A 398 -56.26 49.54 36.06
C LYS A 398 -57.32 48.45 36.38
N LEU A 399 -56.88 47.23 36.71
CA LEU A 399 -57.77 46.16 37.14
C LEU A 399 -58.42 46.47 38.51
N LYS A 400 -57.68 47.06 39.47
CA LYS A 400 -58.21 47.43 40.78
C LYS A 400 -59.22 48.53 40.68
N LYS A 401 -59.05 49.50 39.77
CA LYS A 401 -59.97 50.60 39.51
C LYS A 401 -61.31 50.14 38.88
N LYS A 402 -61.24 49.06 38.04
CA LYS A 402 -62.41 48.44 37.40
C LYS A 402 -63.23 47.55 38.36
N GLY A 403 -62.57 47.01 39.40
CA GLY A 403 -63.22 46.20 40.45
C GLY A 403 -63.94 47.07 41.53
N ASN A 404 -63.58 48.35 41.69
CA ASN A 404 -64.24 49.22 42.63
C ASN A 404 -65.51 49.92 42.05
N ASN A 405 -65.64 49.98 40.71
CA ASN A 405 -66.82 50.57 40.09
C ASN A 405 -68.03 49.63 39.99
N ASN A 406 -67.81 48.31 40.25
CA ASN A 406 -68.92 47.31 40.25
C ASN A 406 -69.48 47.03 41.65
N LYS A 407 -69.20 47.88 42.66
CA LYS A 407 -69.78 47.74 44.01
C LYS A 407 -70.72 48.91 44.42
N LEU A 408 -71.14 49.65 43.43
CA LEU A 408 -72.14 50.73 43.59
C LEU A 408 -73.23 50.61 42.54
N GLU A 409 -73.87 49.50 42.46
CA GLU A 409 -75.24 49.32 41.96
C GLU A 409 -75.98 48.33 42.84
#